data_fd1392fe1f9bd065e9e7149d9c102748
#
_entry.id   fd1392fe1f9bd065e9e7149d9c102748
#
_cell.length_a   1.000
_cell.length_b   1.000
_cell.length_c   1.000
_cell.angle_alpha   90.00
_cell.angle_beta   90.00
_cell.angle_gamma   90.00
#
_symmetry.space_group_name_H-M   'P 1'
#
loop_
_entity.id
_entity.type
_entity.pdbx_description
1 polymer ?
#
loop_
_entity_poly.entity_id
_entity_poly.type
_entity_poly.pdbx_seq_one_letter_code
_entity_poly.pdbx_strand_id
1 'polypeptide(L)'
;MRTLKDLLKRLLCWALLLALLVLAAAGTVLGVQGWKLYRATQPELPAAQLYETLSAHPGFTTCDAIPQTYIDAVIAVEDSRFELHHGVDPVAIVRALWTDLRTRSLAEGGSTLTQQLAKNIYFTQEKHFARKAAELFAALDIEKHCSKQQIFEMYANTIYFGSGCYG
;
A
#
# COMPACT_ATOMS: atom_id res chain seq x y z
N MET A 1 -42.90 27.60 4.93
CA MET A 1 -41.43 27.62 4.91
C MET A 1 -40.78 26.39 5.58
N ARG A 2 -41.35 25.77 6.60
CA ARG A 2 -40.80 24.50 7.19
C ARG A 2 -40.78 23.37 6.18
N THR A 3 -41.80 23.20 5.39
CA THR A 3 -41.94 22.09 4.43
C THR A 3 -40.88 22.07 3.32
N LEU A 4 -40.45 23.21 2.78
CA LEU A 4 -39.44 23.26 1.74
C LEU A 4 -38.03 22.93 2.32
N LYS A 5 -37.69 23.45 3.51
CA LYS A 5 -36.45 23.13 4.19
C LYS A 5 -36.34 21.64 4.57
N ASP A 6 -37.46 21.06 4.99
CA ASP A 6 -37.52 19.65 5.33
C ASP A 6 -37.42 18.75 4.09
N LEU A 7 -38.00 19.16 2.98
CA LEU A 7 -37.82 18.47 1.69
C LEU A 7 -36.38 18.52 1.22
N LEU A 8 -35.75 19.69 1.29
CA LEU A 8 -34.32 19.87 0.91
C LEU A 8 -33.39 18.99 1.76
N LYS A 9 -33.61 18.96 3.08
CA LYS A 9 -32.84 18.07 3.98
C LYS A 9 -33.01 16.60 3.62
N ARG A 10 -34.24 16.15 3.36
CA ARG A 10 -34.49 14.77 2.94
C ARG A 10 -33.79 14.43 1.62
N LEU A 11 -33.86 15.30 0.62
CA LEU A 11 -33.18 15.12 -0.65
C LEU A 11 -31.67 15.05 -0.47
N LEU A 12 -31.09 15.91 0.37
CA LEU A 12 -29.67 15.87 0.70
C LEU A 12 -29.28 14.56 1.39
N CYS A 13 -30.08 14.11 2.37
CA CYS A 13 -29.84 12.82 3.03
C CYS A 13 -29.90 11.64 2.06
N TRP A 14 -30.88 11.62 1.14
CA TRP A 14 -30.97 10.57 0.12
C TRP A 14 -29.81 10.63 -0.87
N ALA A 15 -29.36 11.82 -1.27
CA ALA A 15 -28.19 11.99 -2.14
C ALA A 15 -26.92 11.50 -1.46
N LEU A 16 -26.72 11.82 -0.18
CA LEU A 16 -25.57 11.32 0.61
C LEU A 16 -25.62 9.80 0.78
N LEU A 17 -26.79 9.25 1.06
CA LEU A 17 -26.96 7.79 1.17
C LEU A 17 -26.64 7.10 -0.16
N LEU A 18 -27.14 7.62 -1.27
CA LEU A 18 -26.83 7.09 -2.60
C LEU A 18 -25.35 7.17 -2.91
N ALA A 19 -24.70 8.30 -2.61
CA ALA A 19 -23.26 8.46 -2.80
C ALA A 19 -22.46 7.43 -1.97
N LEU A 20 -22.84 7.19 -0.71
CA LEU A 20 -22.22 6.18 0.13
C LEU A 20 -22.42 4.76 -0.43
N LEU A 21 -23.60 4.44 -0.93
CA LEU A 21 -23.88 3.14 -1.54
C LEU A 21 -23.05 2.92 -2.82
N VAL A 22 -22.92 3.95 -3.66
CA VAL A 22 -22.08 3.91 -4.87
C VAL A 22 -20.61 3.71 -4.50
N LEU A 23 -20.11 4.45 -3.50
CA LEU A 23 -18.72 4.29 -3.02
C LEU A 23 -18.48 2.89 -2.43
N ALA A 24 -19.43 2.37 -1.66
CA ALA A 24 -19.33 1.02 -1.10
C ALA A 24 -19.34 -0.04 -2.20
N ALA A 25 -20.20 0.08 -3.22
CA ALA A 25 -20.22 -0.82 -4.36
C ALA A 25 -18.92 -0.76 -5.16
N ALA A 26 -18.42 0.43 -5.46
CA ALA A 26 -17.12 0.61 -6.15
C ALA A 26 -15.97 0.02 -5.34
N GLY A 27 -15.92 0.27 -4.04
CA GLY A 27 -14.92 -0.31 -3.12
C GLY A 27 -14.97 -1.83 -3.09
N THR A 28 -16.18 -2.42 -3.08
CA THR A 28 -16.36 -3.88 -3.15
C THR A 28 -15.85 -4.46 -4.47
N VAL A 29 -16.19 -3.83 -5.60
CA VAL A 29 -15.72 -4.28 -6.93
C VAL A 29 -14.20 -4.22 -7.01
N LEU A 30 -13.60 -3.10 -6.58
CA LEU A 30 -12.13 -2.94 -6.55
C LEU A 30 -11.48 -3.94 -5.59
N GLY A 31 -12.06 -4.18 -4.44
CA GLY A 31 -11.60 -5.18 -3.48
C GLY A 31 -11.59 -6.59 -4.05
N VAL A 32 -12.70 -7.00 -4.69
CA VAL A 32 -12.79 -8.33 -5.34
C VAL A 32 -11.79 -8.46 -6.50
N GLN A 33 -11.63 -7.43 -7.31
CA GLN A 33 -10.65 -7.43 -8.41
C GLN A 33 -9.23 -7.49 -7.87
N GLY A 34 -8.91 -6.69 -6.85
CA GLY A 34 -7.62 -6.70 -6.17
C GLY A 34 -7.30 -8.05 -5.52
N TRP A 35 -8.28 -8.66 -4.85
CA TRP A 35 -8.13 -10.00 -4.29
C TRP A 35 -7.84 -11.06 -5.34
N LYS A 36 -8.57 -11.04 -6.46
CA LYS A 36 -8.32 -11.97 -7.58
C LYS A 36 -6.92 -11.78 -8.16
N LEU A 37 -6.51 -10.54 -8.36
CA LEU A 37 -5.18 -10.22 -8.87
C LEU A 37 -4.09 -10.70 -7.91
N TYR A 38 -4.24 -10.43 -6.61
CA TYR A 38 -3.31 -10.91 -5.58
C TYR A 38 -3.27 -12.45 -5.56
N ARG A 39 -4.43 -13.12 -5.56
CA ARG A 39 -4.48 -14.59 -5.55
C ARG A 39 -3.82 -15.25 -6.76
N ALA A 40 -3.79 -14.56 -7.89
CA ALA A 40 -3.13 -15.06 -9.09
C ALA A 40 -1.60 -15.11 -8.97
N THR A 41 -1.00 -14.30 -8.08
CA THR A 41 0.46 -14.31 -7.86
C THR A 41 0.93 -15.42 -6.91
N GLN A 42 0.05 -15.91 -6.03
CA GLN A 42 0.42 -16.84 -4.96
C GLN A 42 0.92 -18.22 -5.40
N PRO A 43 0.44 -18.82 -6.52
CA PRO A 43 1.00 -20.10 -6.98
C PRO A 43 2.47 -20.02 -7.40
N GLU A 44 2.92 -18.86 -7.89
CA GLU A 44 4.30 -18.67 -8.36
C GLU A 44 5.24 -18.28 -7.21
N LEU A 45 4.80 -17.37 -6.34
CA LEU A 45 5.61 -16.88 -5.22
C LEU A 45 4.73 -16.61 -3.99
N PRO A 46 4.50 -17.62 -3.14
CA PRO A 46 3.74 -17.45 -1.90
C PRO A 46 4.43 -16.48 -0.94
N ALA A 47 3.65 -15.64 -0.25
CA ALA A 47 4.18 -14.70 0.74
C ALA A 47 4.96 -15.41 1.87
N ALA A 48 4.57 -16.64 2.23
CA ALA A 48 5.26 -17.45 3.23
C ALA A 48 6.68 -17.90 2.82
N GLN A 49 6.99 -17.94 1.52
CA GLN A 49 8.29 -18.35 0.98
C GLN A 49 9.08 -17.16 0.41
N LEU A 50 8.52 -15.96 0.49
CA LEU A 50 9.05 -14.78 -0.16
C LEU A 50 10.47 -14.46 0.31
N TYR A 51 10.68 -14.41 1.62
CA TYR A 51 11.99 -14.09 2.19
C TYR A 51 13.04 -15.14 1.84
N GLU A 52 12.74 -16.43 1.96
CA GLU A 52 13.65 -17.51 1.59
C GLU A 52 14.05 -17.43 0.12
N THR A 53 13.08 -17.17 -0.76
CA THR A 53 13.31 -17.08 -2.20
C THR A 53 14.23 -15.90 -2.55
N LEU A 54 13.96 -14.73 -1.99
CA LEU A 54 14.74 -13.52 -2.29
C LEU A 54 16.12 -13.56 -1.62
N SER A 55 16.23 -14.03 -0.37
CA SER A 55 17.49 -14.08 0.36
C SER A 55 18.45 -15.14 -0.17
N ALA A 56 17.97 -16.13 -0.92
CA ALA A 56 18.81 -17.09 -1.62
C ALA A 56 19.54 -16.50 -2.85
N HIS A 57 19.18 -15.28 -3.28
CA HIS A 57 19.80 -14.65 -4.45
C HIS A 57 21.26 -14.24 -4.15
N PRO A 58 22.22 -14.56 -5.03
CA PRO A 58 23.59 -14.05 -4.89
C PRO A 58 23.60 -12.52 -4.88
N GLY A 59 24.18 -11.94 -3.85
CA GLY A 59 24.21 -10.47 -3.68
C GLY A 59 23.09 -9.90 -2.80
N PHE A 60 22.20 -10.73 -2.26
CA PHE A 60 21.24 -10.25 -1.28
C PHE A 60 21.95 -9.67 -0.04
N THR A 61 21.60 -8.44 0.30
CA THR A 61 22.23 -7.69 1.39
C THR A 61 21.30 -7.67 2.61
N THR A 62 21.79 -8.18 3.74
CA THR A 62 21.08 -8.16 5.01
C THR A 62 21.22 -6.81 5.72
N CYS A 63 20.36 -6.50 6.69
CA CYS A 63 20.41 -5.26 7.47
C CYS A 63 21.76 -5.05 8.16
N ASP A 64 22.44 -6.10 8.55
CA ASP A 64 23.78 -6.01 9.19
C ASP A 64 24.84 -5.41 8.27
N ALA A 65 24.66 -5.53 6.96
CA ALA A 65 25.55 -4.96 5.95
C ALA A 65 25.10 -3.59 5.43
N ILE A 66 23.89 -3.16 5.81
CA ILE A 66 23.32 -1.85 5.42
C ILE A 66 23.63 -0.83 6.53
N PRO A 67 24.17 0.36 6.20
CA PRO A 67 24.38 1.39 7.21
C PRO A 67 23.09 1.77 7.92
N GLN A 68 23.10 1.82 9.26
CA GLN A 68 21.91 2.17 10.05
C GLN A 68 21.32 3.53 9.66
N THR A 69 22.17 4.50 9.33
CA THR A 69 21.74 5.83 8.87
C THR A 69 20.91 5.77 7.58
N TYR A 70 21.18 4.80 6.69
CA TYR A 70 20.38 4.59 5.50
C TYR A 70 19.00 3.99 5.85
N ILE A 71 18.98 2.98 6.73
CA ILE A 71 17.74 2.37 7.22
C ILE A 71 16.84 3.44 7.83
N ASP A 72 17.38 4.23 8.76
CA ASP A 72 16.66 5.29 9.44
C ASP A 72 16.14 6.36 8.48
N ALA A 73 16.94 6.75 7.49
CA ALA A 73 16.56 7.74 6.49
C ALA A 73 15.41 7.25 5.61
N VAL A 74 15.46 6.01 5.13
CA VAL A 74 14.40 5.41 4.30
C VAL A 74 13.10 5.33 5.10
N ILE A 75 13.15 4.79 6.32
CA ILE A 75 11.97 4.70 7.20
C ILE A 75 11.39 6.09 7.48
N ALA A 76 12.23 7.08 7.79
CA ALA A 76 11.76 8.43 8.09
C ALA A 76 11.06 9.11 6.91
N VAL A 77 11.54 8.87 5.69
CA VAL A 77 11.04 9.52 4.46
C VAL A 77 9.84 8.78 3.88
N GLU A 78 9.95 7.45 3.74
CA GLU A 78 8.98 6.63 3.02
C GLU A 78 7.84 6.14 3.92
N ASP A 79 8.15 5.79 5.18
CA ASP A 79 7.20 5.15 6.09
C ASP A 79 7.56 5.36 7.56
N SER A 80 7.43 6.59 8.03
CA SER A 80 7.87 6.99 9.38
C SER A 80 7.21 6.20 10.53
N ARG A 81 6.18 5.42 10.24
CA ARG A 81 5.46 4.57 11.19
C ARG A 81 5.61 3.08 10.90
N PHE A 82 6.64 2.70 10.13
CA PHE A 82 6.89 1.34 9.66
C PHE A 82 6.77 0.28 10.77
N GLU A 83 7.35 0.54 11.94
CA GLU A 83 7.34 -0.37 13.09
C GLU A 83 5.96 -0.48 13.79
N LEU A 84 5.02 0.44 13.49
CA LEU A 84 3.77 0.57 14.24
C LEU A 84 2.55 -0.03 13.54
N HIS A 85 2.66 -0.32 12.25
CA HIS A 85 1.55 -0.87 11.47
C HIS A 85 1.86 -2.26 10.93
N HIS A 86 0.86 -2.94 10.38
CA HIS A 86 0.95 -4.27 9.80
C HIS A 86 0.60 -4.24 8.30
N GLY A 87 1.47 -3.61 7.49
CA GLY A 87 1.35 -3.53 6.03
C GLY A 87 0.55 -2.34 5.51
N VAL A 88 -0.35 -1.79 6.30
CA VAL A 88 -1.16 -0.61 5.95
C VAL A 88 -1.13 0.37 7.11
N ASP A 89 -0.88 1.65 6.85
CA ASP A 89 -0.95 2.72 7.85
C ASP A 89 -2.17 3.62 7.59
N PRO A 90 -3.31 3.42 8.31
CA PRO A 90 -4.48 4.27 8.17
C PRO A 90 -4.22 5.74 8.53
N VAL A 91 -3.27 6.01 9.43
CA VAL A 91 -2.92 7.38 9.84
C VAL A 91 -2.19 8.10 8.69
N ALA A 92 -1.25 7.42 8.04
CA ALA A 92 -0.57 7.96 6.86
C ALA A 92 -1.56 8.23 5.71
N ILE A 93 -2.52 7.33 5.47
CA ILE A 93 -3.56 7.51 4.45
C ILE A 93 -4.40 8.76 4.75
N VAL A 94 -4.87 8.92 5.98
CA VAL A 94 -5.67 10.10 6.37
C VAL A 94 -4.85 11.38 6.26
N ARG A 95 -3.58 11.36 6.67
CA ARG A 95 -2.65 12.48 6.55
C ARG A 95 -2.45 12.87 5.08
N ALA A 96 -2.15 11.90 4.21
CA ALA A 96 -1.96 12.15 2.78
C ALA A 96 -3.22 12.73 2.14
N LEU A 97 -4.41 12.17 2.41
CA LEU A 97 -5.68 12.71 1.92
C LEU A 97 -5.93 14.15 2.38
N TRP A 98 -5.61 14.46 3.64
CA TRP A 98 -5.75 15.82 4.18
C TRP A 98 -4.81 16.80 3.50
N THR A 99 -3.54 16.41 3.32
CA THR A 99 -2.53 17.24 2.65
C THR A 99 -2.92 17.49 1.20
N ASP A 100 -3.30 16.45 0.46
CA ASP A 100 -3.71 16.54 -0.95
C ASP A 100 -4.93 17.45 -1.13
N LEU A 101 -5.93 17.34 -0.25
CA LEU A 101 -7.10 18.24 -0.24
C LEU A 101 -6.71 19.70 0.03
N ARG A 102 -5.77 19.93 0.95
CA ARG A 102 -5.34 21.27 1.35
C ARG A 102 -4.45 21.92 0.28
N THR A 103 -3.54 21.16 -0.31
CA THR A 103 -2.59 21.64 -1.32
C THR A 103 -3.14 21.58 -2.74
N ARG A 104 -4.26 20.90 -2.95
CA ARG A 104 -4.85 20.59 -4.26
C ARG A 104 -3.85 19.91 -5.20
N SER A 105 -2.95 19.14 -4.64
CA SER A 105 -1.93 18.38 -5.38
C SER A 105 -1.85 16.97 -4.80
N LEU A 106 -1.56 15.98 -5.62
CA LEU A 106 -1.25 14.61 -5.19
C LEU A 106 0.23 14.57 -4.78
N ALA A 107 0.58 15.26 -3.69
CA ALA A 107 1.96 15.51 -3.29
C ALA A 107 2.47 14.49 -2.26
N GLU A 108 1.60 13.94 -1.41
CA GLU A 108 1.99 12.98 -0.38
C GLU A 108 1.63 11.54 -0.74
N GLY A 109 2.59 10.63 -0.61
CA GLY A 109 2.38 9.20 -0.70
C GLY A 109 1.88 8.63 0.63
N GLY A 110 0.71 7.98 0.63
CA GLY A 110 0.20 7.24 1.80
C GLY A 110 0.50 5.73 1.72
N SER A 111 1.47 5.30 0.89
CA SER A 111 1.84 3.89 0.73
C SER A 111 2.96 3.52 1.68
N THR A 112 2.84 2.37 2.35
CA THR A 112 3.87 1.84 3.25
C THR A 112 5.02 1.19 2.47
N LEU A 113 6.17 0.98 3.13
CA LEU A 113 7.30 0.20 2.60
C LEU A 113 6.85 -1.20 2.16
N THR A 114 6.01 -1.86 2.94
CA THR A 114 5.47 -3.19 2.61
C THR A 114 4.59 -3.17 1.36
N GLN A 115 3.80 -2.13 1.14
CA GLN A 115 3.02 -1.95 -0.10
C GLN A 115 3.91 -1.68 -1.30
N GLN A 116 4.99 -0.92 -1.13
CA GLN A 116 5.97 -0.67 -2.19
C GLN A 116 6.72 -1.95 -2.56
N LEU A 117 7.12 -2.75 -1.56
CA LEU A 117 7.71 -4.07 -1.75
C LEU A 117 6.76 -4.98 -2.53
N ALA A 118 5.50 -5.11 -2.09
CA ALA A 118 4.47 -5.90 -2.75
C ALA A 118 4.28 -5.49 -4.23
N LYS A 119 4.26 -4.18 -4.49
CA LYS A 119 4.18 -3.64 -5.85
C LYS A 119 5.36 -4.09 -6.71
N ASN A 120 6.58 -4.01 -6.19
CA ASN A 120 7.80 -4.31 -6.95
C ASN A 120 7.94 -5.79 -7.26
N ILE A 121 7.46 -6.67 -6.38
CA ILE A 121 7.62 -8.12 -6.52
C ILE A 121 6.48 -8.75 -7.32
N TYR A 122 5.24 -8.40 -7.01
CA TYR A 122 4.08 -9.12 -7.53
C TYR A 122 3.40 -8.46 -8.72
N PHE A 123 3.64 -7.16 -8.96
CA PHE A 123 2.83 -6.43 -9.92
C PHE A 123 3.67 -5.66 -10.93
N THR A 124 3.10 -5.49 -12.13
CA THR A 124 3.68 -4.63 -13.15
C THR A 124 3.47 -3.15 -12.84
N GLN A 125 4.20 -2.26 -13.54
CA GLN A 125 4.12 -0.82 -13.33
C GLN A 125 2.81 -0.18 -13.87
N GLU A 126 1.90 -0.96 -14.46
CA GLU A 126 0.63 -0.45 -14.95
C GLU A 126 -0.22 0.12 -13.80
N LYS A 127 -0.73 1.33 -14.00
CA LYS A 127 -1.50 2.04 -12.99
C LYS A 127 -2.98 1.67 -13.07
N HIS A 128 -3.42 0.70 -12.27
CA HIS A 128 -4.82 0.33 -12.12
C HIS A 128 -5.24 0.38 -10.64
N PHE A 129 -6.45 0.87 -10.37
CA PHE A 129 -6.98 0.89 -9.00
C PHE A 129 -7.07 -0.51 -8.38
N ALA A 130 -7.39 -1.53 -9.21
CA ALA A 130 -7.40 -2.92 -8.75
C ALA A 130 -6.01 -3.40 -8.29
N ARG A 131 -4.91 -2.94 -8.94
CA ARG A 131 -3.55 -3.23 -8.46
C ARG A 131 -3.31 -2.63 -7.08
N LYS A 132 -3.78 -1.39 -6.83
CA LYS A 132 -3.61 -0.78 -5.50
C LYS A 132 -4.35 -1.57 -4.41
N ALA A 133 -5.52 -2.11 -4.71
CA ALA A 133 -6.21 -3.03 -3.81
C ALA A 133 -5.45 -4.35 -3.64
N ALA A 134 -4.84 -4.89 -4.70
CA ALA A 134 -4.01 -6.09 -4.62
C ALA A 134 -2.75 -5.89 -3.77
N GLU A 135 -2.10 -4.73 -3.87
CA GLU A 135 -0.96 -4.34 -3.02
C GLU A 135 -1.32 -4.36 -1.53
N LEU A 136 -2.54 -3.93 -1.16
CA LEU A 136 -3.02 -3.99 0.23
C LEU A 136 -3.09 -5.44 0.73
N PHE A 137 -3.68 -6.34 -0.06
CA PHE A 137 -3.78 -7.76 0.33
C PHE A 137 -2.41 -8.41 0.43
N ALA A 138 -1.53 -8.14 -0.55
CA ALA A 138 -0.16 -8.66 -0.53
C ALA A 138 0.64 -8.12 0.67
N ALA A 139 0.55 -6.83 0.97
CA ALA A 139 1.23 -6.23 2.10
C ALA A 139 0.78 -6.84 3.44
N LEU A 140 -0.54 -7.03 3.62
CA LEU A 140 -1.09 -7.66 4.83
C LEU A 140 -0.61 -9.13 4.97
N ASP A 141 -0.43 -9.83 3.86
CA ASP A 141 0.02 -11.23 3.89
C ASP A 141 1.53 -11.33 4.13
N ILE A 142 2.33 -10.46 3.51
CA ILE A 142 3.78 -10.36 3.77
C ILE A 142 4.03 -10.12 5.27
N GLU A 143 3.33 -9.18 5.88
CA GLU A 143 3.48 -8.85 7.32
C GLU A 143 3.07 -9.98 8.28
N LYS A 144 2.29 -10.94 7.83
CA LYS A 144 1.99 -12.14 8.63
C LYS A 144 3.14 -13.16 8.65
N HIS A 145 3.97 -13.15 7.62
CA HIS A 145 4.98 -14.18 7.41
C HIS A 145 6.41 -13.67 7.59
N CYS A 146 6.63 -12.36 7.50
CA CYS A 146 7.95 -11.74 7.55
C CYS A 146 8.05 -10.73 8.70
N SER A 147 9.19 -10.67 9.36
CA SER A 147 9.50 -9.62 10.32
C SER A 147 9.74 -8.27 9.62
N LYS A 148 9.69 -7.17 10.37
CA LYS A 148 10.01 -5.83 9.85
C LYS A 148 11.40 -5.75 9.24
N GLN A 149 12.38 -6.37 9.89
CA GLN A 149 13.73 -6.47 9.36
C GLN A 149 13.77 -7.19 8.02
N GLN A 150 13.12 -8.36 7.90
CA GLN A 150 13.03 -9.11 6.65
C GLN A 150 12.33 -8.32 5.54
N ILE A 151 11.26 -7.59 5.87
CA ILE A 151 10.55 -6.73 4.93
C ILE A 151 11.47 -5.60 4.44
N PHE A 152 12.21 -4.96 5.33
CA PHE A 152 13.17 -3.91 4.97
C PHE A 152 14.29 -4.45 4.09
N GLU A 153 14.87 -5.59 4.44
CA GLU A 153 15.90 -6.27 3.63
C GLU A 153 15.40 -6.55 2.21
N MET A 154 14.23 -7.17 2.08
CA MET A 154 13.63 -7.42 0.76
C MET A 154 13.36 -6.12 0.00
N TYR A 155 12.87 -5.08 0.67
CA TYR A 155 12.65 -3.77 0.07
C TYR A 155 13.95 -3.18 -0.47
N ALA A 156 15.01 -3.14 0.35
CA ALA A 156 16.30 -2.59 -0.03
C ALA A 156 16.93 -3.34 -1.23
N ASN A 157 16.71 -4.65 -1.32
CA ASN A 157 17.22 -5.51 -2.40
C ASN A 157 16.33 -5.54 -3.66
N THR A 158 15.17 -4.85 -3.68
CA THR A 158 14.25 -4.89 -4.82
C THR A 158 13.87 -3.52 -5.35
N ILE A 159 14.16 -2.47 -4.60
CA ILE A 159 13.81 -1.11 -5.00
C ILE A 159 14.66 -0.64 -6.18
N TYR A 160 14.04 0.13 -7.07
CA TYR A 160 14.74 0.77 -8.17
C TYR A 160 15.35 2.11 -7.73
N PHE A 161 16.67 2.21 -7.81
CA PHE A 161 17.43 3.42 -7.47
C PHE A 161 17.66 4.37 -8.65
N GLY A 162 17.18 4.04 -9.82
CA GLY A 162 17.44 4.82 -11.03
C GLY A 162 18.61 4.25 -11.87
N SER A 163 18.78 4.75 -13.08
CA SER A 163 19.87 4.39 -13.99
C SER A 163 20.05 2.88 -14.24
N GLY A 164 18.97 2.10 -14.12
CA GLY A 164 19.03 0.64 -14.28
C GLY A 164 19.49 -0.14 -13.05
N CYS A 165 19.75 0.53 -11.93
CA CYS A 165 20.17 -0.10 -10.68
C CYS A 165 18.98 -0.50 -9.83
N TYR A 166 18.97 -1.75 -9.38
CA TYR A 166 18.02 -2.34 -8.45
C TYR A 166 18.79 -2.93 -7.26
N GLY A 167 18.23 -2.79 -6.06
CA GLY A 167 18.76 -3.42 -4.86
C GLY A 167 20.03 -2.89 -4.29
#